data_7db8d049d5dfbff006f3808082403e21
#
_entry.id   7db8d049d5dfbff006f3808082403e21
#
_cell.length_a   1.000
_cell.length_b   1.000
_cell.length_c   1.000
_cell.angle_alpha   90.00
_cell.angle_beta   90.00
_cell.angle_gamma   90.00
#
_symmetry.space_group_name_H-M   'P 1'
#
loop_
_entity.id
_entity.type
_entity.pdbx_description
1 polymer ?
#
loop_
_entity_poly.entity_id
_entity_poly.type
_entity_poly.pdbx_seq_one_letter_code
_entity_poly.pdbx_strand_id
1 'polypeptide(L)'
;MPFAAAQCCRFLFHRASRWIADHSQISFYMWLLSLAVIIGRTTAFIIDLHDVPLSIELWLAFAALVICLLQFKIGRMLGRRYGDAAAGGQSLGQKNTVLAVWMAQSFLDPISSIAPTAYIVWQNFVNSYQIYRKDKERYDK
;
A
#
# COMPACT_ATOMS: atom_id res chain seq x y z
N MET A 1 12.54 6.30 -11.38
CA MET A 1 13.88 6.69 -10.84
C MET A 1 14.39 5.80 -9.70
N PRO A 2 13.62 5.34 -8.68
CA PRO A 2 14.19 4.53 -7.59
C PRO A 2 14.78 3.18 -8.04
N PHE A 3 14.20 2.54 -9.05
CA PHE A 3 14.72 1.29 -9.60
C PHE A 3 16.12 1.45 -10.22
N ALA A 4 16.33 2.50 -11.02
CA ALA A 4 17.63 2.78 -11.61
C ALA A 4 18.69 3.11 -10.54
N ALA A 5 18.32 3.89 -9.52
CA ALA A 5 19.18 4.19 -8.38
C ALA A 5 19.56 2.91 -7.60
N ALA A 6 18.58 2.02 -7.35
CA ALA A 6 18.84 0.74 -6.69
C ALA A 6 19.79 -0.16 -7.49
N GLN A 7 19.65 -0.20 -8.81
CA GLN A 7 20.57 -0.94 -9.68
C GLN A 7 21.97 -0.33 -9.68
N CYS A 8 22.09 0.99 -9.77
CA CYS A 8 23.38 1.68 -9.65
C CYS A 8 24.04 1.42 -8.28
N CYS A 9 23.30 1.50 -7.19
CA CYS A 9 23.81 1.16 -5.87
C CYS A 9 24.27 -0.30 -5.77
N ARG A 10 23.56 -1.22 -6.39
CA ARG A 10 23.95 -2.64 -6.43
C ARG A 10 25.26 -2.86 -7.18
N PHE A 11 25.49 -2.12 -8.28
CA PHE A 11 26.72 -2.21 -9.07
C PHE A 11 27.88 -1.49 -8.41
N LEU A 12 27.69 -0.27 -7.91
CA LEU A 12 28.74 0.58 -7.36
C LEU A 12 29.09 0.25 -5.89
N PHE A 13 28.12 -0.16 -5.08
CA PHE A 13 28.27 -0.38 -3.64
C PHE A 13 27.85 -1.79 -3.21
N HIS A 14 28.52 -2.80 -3.71
CA HIS A 14 28.19 -4.21 -3.45
C HIS A 14 28.15 -4.57 -1.96
N ARG A 15 29.04 -3.96 -1.13
CA ARG A 15 29.05 -4.17 0.32
C ARG A 15 27.84 -3.57 1.03
N ALA A 16 27.45 -2.33 0.66
CA ALA A 16 26.28 -1.66 1.22
C ALA A 16 24.99 -2.37 0.82
N SER A 17 24.90 -2.83 -0.44
CA SER A 17 23.74 -3.58 -0.93
C SER A 17 23.54 -4.91 -0.20
N ARG A 18 24.63 -5.65 0.08
CA ARG A 18 24.56 -6.88 0.88
C ARG A 18 24.18 -6.59 2.33
N TRP A 19 24.79 -5.58 2.94
CA TRP A 19 24.46 -5.20 4.31
C TRP A 19 22.97 -4.83 4.47
N ILE A 20 22.40 -4.07 3.53
CA ILE A 20 20.96 -3.75 3.51
C ILE A 20 20.11 -5.01 3.32
N ALA A 21 20.51 -5.94 2.46
CA ALA A 21 19.81 -7.20 2.24
C ALA A 21 19.80 -8.07 3.50
N ASP A 22 20.93 -8.13 4.22
CA ASP A 22 21.07 -8.90 5.46
C ASP A 22 20.24 -8.28 6.60
N HIS A 23 19.99 -6.96 6.54
CA HIS A 23 19.20 -6.23 7.54
C HIS A 23 17.80 -5.85 7.02
N SER A 24 17.11 -6.78 6.38
CA SER A 24 15.75 -6.56 5.84
C SER A 24 14.74 -6.08 6.89
N GLN A 25 14.97 -6.34 8.17
CA GLN A 25 14.17 -5.84 9.29
C GLN A 25 14.15 -4.30 9.35
N ILE A 26 15.23 -3.62 8.96
CA ILE A 26 15.29 -2.15 8.91
C ILE A 26 14.25 -1.62 7.92
N SER A 27 14.15 -2.25 6.75
CA SER A 27 13.15 -1.89 5.73
C SER A 27 11.72 -2.06 6.26
N PHE A 28 11.47 -3.10 7.06
CA PHE A 28 10.18 -3.32 7.69
C PHE A 28 9.84 -2.20 8.70
N TYR A 29 10.78 -1.82 9.57
CA TYR A 29 10.56 -0.73 10.53
C TYR A 29 10.39 0.63 9.85
N MET A 30 11.15 0.91 8.79
CA MET A 30 10.99 2.13 7.99
C MET A 30 9.61 2.17 7.30
N TRP A 31 9.15 1.04 6.78
CA TRP A 31 7.80 0.92 6.23
C TRP A 31 6.71 1.14 7.29
N LEU A 32 6.87 0.54 8.48
CA LEU A 32 5.92 0.71 9.59
C LEU A 32 5.86 2.18 10.06
N LEU A 33 7.01 2.83 10.18
CA LEU A 33 7.09 4.26 10.52
C LEU A 33 6.39 5.13 9.46
N SER A 34 6.65 4.86 8.18
CA SER A 34 6.01 5.57 7.09
C SER A 34 4.49 5.39 7.12
N LEU A 35 4.03 4.17 7.40
CA LEU A 35 2.61 3.85 7.55
C LEU A 35 1.98 4.64 8.71
N ALA A 36 2.63 4.69 9.86
CA ALA A 36 2.15 5.44 11.03
C ALA A 36 2.02 6.94 10.73
N VAL A 37 3.01 7.54 10.06
CA VAL A 37 2.96 8.95 9.64
C VAL A 37 1.82 9.21 8.65
N ILE A 38 1.62 8.32 7.68
CA ILE A 38 0.56 8.47 6.69
C ILE A 38 -0.81 8.35 7.35
N ILE A 39 -1.02 7.36 8.22
CA ILE A 39 -2.28 7.18 8.95
C ILE A 39 -2.55 8.40 9.84
N GLY A 40 -1.54 8.90 10.54
CA GLY A 40 -1.67 10.08 11.40
C GLY A 40 -2.09 11.33 10.60
N ARG A 41 -1.42 11.62 9.49
CA ARG A 41 -1.77 12.75 8.60
C ARG A 41 -3.18 12.61 8.02
N THR A 42 -3.53 11.39 7.61
CA THR A 42 -4.85 11.07 7.09
C THR A 42 -5.95 11.28 8.11
N THR A 43 -5.74 10.81 9.33
CA THR A 43 -6.70 11.01 10.43
C THR A 43 -6.86 12.48 10.78
N ALA A 44 -5.77 13.24 10.86
CA ALA A 44 -5.84 14.68 11.07
C ALA A 44 -6.62 15.37 9.95
N PHE A 45 -6.37 15.01 8.70
CA PHE A 45 -7.08 15.56 7.56
C PHE A 45 -8.59 15.25 7.56
N ILE A 46 -8.99 14.03 7.92
CA ILE A 46 -10.41 13.65 8.05
C ILE A 46 -11.10 14.45 9.18
N ILE A 47 -10.40 14.68 10.30
CA ILE A 47 -10.92 15.49 11.41
C ILE A 47 -11.11 16.95 11.00
N ASP A 48 -10.21 17.49 10.19
CA ASP A 48 -10.27 18.89 9.70
C ASP A 48 -11.37 19.09 8.63
N LEU A 49 -11.89 18.02 8.03
CA LEU A 49 -12.94 18.07 7.01
C LEU A 49 -14.35 18.18 7.64
N HIS A 50 -14.61 19.27 8.39
CA HIS A 50 -15.88 19.46 9.12
C HIS A 50 -17.12 19.65 8.21
N ASP A 51 -16.94 19.95 6.93
CA ASP A 51 -18.04 20.32 6.02
C ASP A 51 -18.57 19.15 5.17
N VAL A 52 -17.98 17.96 5.27
CA VAL A 52 -18.41 16.80 4.48
C VAL A 52 -19.36 15.91 5.31
N PRO A 53 -20.54 15.58 4.78
CA PRO A 53 -21.44 14.64 5.46
C PRO A 53 -20.77 13.27 5.62
N LEU A 54 -20.78 12.73 6.83
CA LEU A 54 -20.21 11.40 7.15
C LEU A 54 -20.70 10.29 6.21
N SER A 55 -21.91 10.42 5.68
CA SER A 55 -22.46 9.48 4.71
C SER A 55 -21.64 9.43 3.41
N ILE A 56 -21.15 10.56 2.92
CA ILE A 56 -20.32 10.61 1.71
C ILE A 56 -18.96 9.98 1.98
N GLU A 57 -18.35 10.28 3.12
CA GLU A 57 -17.08 9.67 3.51
C GLU A 57 -17.16 8.15 3.59
N LEU A 58 -18.23 7.63 4.22
CA LEU A 58 -18.45 6.19 4.35
C LEU A 58 -18.68 5.52 2.98
N TRP A 59 -19.43 6.16 2.07
CA TRP A 59 -19.64 5.64 0.73
C TRP A 59 -18.35 5.61 -0.09
N LEU A 60 -17.51 6.66 0.01
CA LEU A 60 -16.20 6.70 -0.66
C LEU A 60 -15.24 5.65 -0.08
N ALA A 61 -15.24 5.48 1.24
CA ALA A 61 -14.43 4.45 1.89
C ALA A 61 -14.88 3.04 1.52
N PHE A 62 -16.20 2.80 1.42
CA PHE A 62 -16.75 1.53 0.98
C PHE A 62 -16.44 1.25 -0.50
N ALA A 63 -16.58 2.24 -1.37
CA ALA A 63 -16.21 2.10 -2.78
C ALA A 63 -14.70 1.77 -2.92
N ALA A 64 -13.84 2.43 -2.16
CA ALA A 64 -12.40 2.13 -2.11
C ALA A 64 -12.12 0.70 -1.65
N LEU A 65 -12.87 0.16 -0.67
CA LEU A 65 -12.78 -1.24 -0.24
C LEU A 65 -13.12 -2.20 -1.37
N VAL A 66 -14.25 -1.98 -2.04
CA VAL A 66 -14.70 -2.84 -3.15
C VAL A 66 -13.65 -2.85 -4.27
N ILE A 67 -13.15 -1.67 -4.65
CA ILE A 67 -12.11 -1.53 -5.67
C ILE A 67 -10.83 -2.26 -5.24
N CYS A 68 -10.40 -2.11 -4.00
CA CYS A 68 -9.23 -2.77 -3.45
C CYS A 68 -9.36 -4.30 -3.56
N LEU A 69 -10.45 -4.87 -3.06
CA LEU A 69 -10.68 -6.31 -3.10
C LEU A 69 -10.75 -6.86 -4.53
N LEU A 70 -11.42 -6.14 -5.44
CA LEU A 70 -11.49 -6.51 -6.86
C LEU A 70 -10.10 -6.50 -7.51
N GLN A 71 -9.28 -5.48 -7.27
CA GLN A 71 -7.94 -5.39 -7.84
C GLN A 71 -7.03 -6.51 -7.33
N PHE A 72 -7.04 -6.80 -6.03
CA PHE A 72 -6.28 -7.94 -5.50
C PHE A 72 -6.77 -9.28 -6.05
N LYS A 73 -8.10 -9.47 -6.19
CA LYS A 73 -8.70 -10.70 -6.75
C LYS A 73 -8.32 -10.88 -8.22
N ILE A 74 -8.50 -9.85 -9.04
CA ILE A 74 -8.17 -9.87 -10.47
C ILE A 74 -6.66 -10.08 -10.66
N GLY A 75 -5.83 -9.36 -9.89
CA GLY A 75 -4.38 -9.51 -9.94
C GLY A 75 -3.94 -10.94 -9.62
N ARG A 76 -4.51 -11.55 -8.59
CA ARG A 76 -4.24 -12.95 -8.24
C ARG A 76 -4.71 -13.94 -9.33
N MET A 77 -5.87 -13.69 -9.92
CA MET A 77 -6.38 -14.52 -11.00
C MET A 77 -5.46 -14.48 -12.22
N LEU A 78 -4.99 -13.29 -12.60
CA LEU A 78 -4.02 -13.13 -13.69
C LEU A 78 -2.68 -13.75 -13.34
N GLY A 79 -2.16 -13.50 -12.13
CA GLY A 79 -0.88 -14.04 -11.66
C GLY A 79 -0.84 -15.57 -11.63
N ARG A 80 -1.97 -16.23 -11.33
CA ARG A 80 -2.07 -17.70 -11.40
C ARG A 80 -1.76 -18.27 -12.78
N ARG A 81 -2.10 -17.54 -13.85
CA ARG A 81 -1.78 -17.97 -15.22
C ARG A 81 -0.28 -17.96 -15.52
N TYR A 82 0.48 -17.16 -14.77
CA TYR A 82 1.94 -17.04 -14.91
C TYR A 82 2.70 -17.71 -13.75
N GLY A 83 2.01 -18.52 -12.94
CA GLY A 83 2.64 -19.30 -11.88
C GLY A 83 2.88 -18.55 -10.55
N ASP A 84 2.58 -17.25 -10.45
CA ASP A 84 2.73 -16.46 -9.22
C ASP A 84 1.51 -15.60 -8.93
N ALA A 85 0.56 -16.18 -8.19
CA ALA A 85 -0.64 -15.49 -7.76
C ALA A 85 -0.37 -14.35 -6.76
N ALA A 86 0.70 -14.45 -5.96
CA ALA A 86 1.02 -13.43 -4.97
C ALA A 86 1.57 -12.18 -5.65
N ALA A 87 2.54 -12.34 -6.56
CA ALA A 87 3.09 -11.23 -7.34
C ALA A 87 2.00 -10.54 -8.19
N GLY A 88 1.12 -11.30 -8.83
CA GLY A 88 0.01 -10.74 -9.58
C GLY A 88 -0.95 -9.92 -8.71
N GLY A 89 -1.31 -10.42 -7.53
CA GLY A 89 -2.13 -9.69 -6.56
C GLY A 89 -1.48 -8.40 -6.09
N GLN A 90 -0.21 -8.46 -5.77
CA GLN A 90 0.55 -7.30 -5.30
C GLN A 90 0.72 -6.24 -6.40
N SER A 91 1.04 -6.63 -7.62
CA SER A 91 1.28 -5.70 -8.72
C SER A 91 0.03 -4.89 -9.11
N LEU A 92 -1.16 -5.47 -9.01
CA LEU A 92 -2.41 -4.79 -9.31
C LEU A 92 -3.05 -4.14 -8.08
N GLY A 93 -2.94 -4.77 -6.92
CA GLY A 93 -3.57 -4.32 -5.67
C GLY A 93 -2.80 -3.23 -4.93
N GLN A 94 -1.47 -3.23 -4.99
CA GLN A 94 -0.66 -2.18 -4.38
C GLN A 94 -0.51 -0.98 -5.32
N LYS A 95 -1.00 0.16 -4.87
CA LYS A 95 -0.92 1.45 -5.58
C LYS A 95 -0.04 2.43 -4.81
N ASN A 96 0.55 3.37 -5.53
CA ASN A 96 1.17 4.54 -4.90
C ASN A 96 0.08 5.54 -4.47
N THR A 97 -0.68 5.13 -3.46
CA THR A 97 -1.83 5.90 -2.95
C THR A 97 -1.40 7.16 -2.21
N VAL A 98 -0.17 7.19 -1.67
CA VAL A 98 0.39 8.40 -1.06
C VAL A 98 0.51 9.53 -2.08
N LEU A 99 1.02 9.21 -3.27
CA LEU A 99 1.06 10.17 -4.37
C LEU A 99 -0.34 10.61 -4.79
N ALA A 100 -1.29 9.68 -4.85
CA ALA A 100 -2.67 10.00 -5.21
C ALA A 100 -3.33 10.94 -4.19
N VAL A 101 -3.13 10.71 -2.88
CA VAL A 101 -3.59 11.62 -1.81
C VAL A 101 -2.96 13.00 -1.97
N TRP A 102 -1.65 13.07 -2.15
CA TRP A 102 -0.95 14.34 -2.33
C TRP A 102 -1.46 15.11 -3.56
N MET A 103 -1.64 14.43 -4.69
CA MET A 103 -2.17 15.05 -5.91
C MET A 103 -3.61 15.54 -5.71
N ALA A 104 -4.45 14.75 -5.06
CA ALA A 104 -5.82 15.13 -4.78
C ALA A 104 -5.89 16.39 -3.91
N GLN A 105 -5.06 16.46 -2.86
CA GLN A 105 -5.00 17.63 -1.96
C GLN A 105 -4.37 18.86 -2.61
N SER A 106 -3.44 18.69 -3.58
CA SER A 106 -2.72 19.80 -4.21
C SER A 106 -3.45 20.41 -5.41
N PHE A 107 -4.23 19.61 -6.13
CA PHE A 107 -4.78 19.97 -7.43
C PHE A 107 -6.30 19.78 -7.57
N LEU A 108 -6.94 19.08 -6.62
CA LEU A 108 -8.37 18.78 -6.62
C LEU A 108 -9.00 19.24 -5.29
N ASP A 109 -10.31 19.02 -5.17
CA ASP A 109 -11.00 19.26 -3.92
C ASP A 109 -10.56 18.27 -2.82
N PRO A 110 -10.49 18.73 -1.56
CA PRO A 110 -10.13 17.88 -0.43
C PRO A 110 -10.92 16.56 -0.34
N ILE A 111 -12.19 16.55 -0.72
CA ILE A 111 -13.06 15.37 -0.76
C ILE A 111 -12.49 14.27 -1.65
N SER A 112 -11.80 14.65 -2.74
CA SER A 112 -11.17 13.71 -3.67
C SER A 112 -10.05 12.87 -3.04
N SER A 113 -9.51 13.28 -1.90
CA SER A 113 -8.46 12.57 -1.18
C SER A 113 -9.01 11.46 -0.26
N ILE A 114 -10.31 11.45 0.05
CA ILE A 114 -10.93 10.48 0.97
C ILE A 114 -10.79 9.05 0.42
N ALA A 115 -11.15 8.84 -0.84
CA ALA A 115 -11.10 7.50 -1.43
C ALA A 115 -9.68 6.90 -1.50
N PRO A 116 -8.64 7.60 -2.02
CA PRO A 116 -7.27 7.09 -1.99
C PRO A 116 -6.72 6.91 -0.57
N THR A 117 -7.16 7.75 0.38
CA THR A 117 -6.83 7.62 1.79
C THR A 117 -7.41 6.33 2.41
N ALA A 118 -8.70 6.09 2.21
CA ALA A 118 -9.33 4.85 2.66
C ALA A 118 -8.69 3.62 1.97
N TYR A 119 -8.30 3.75 0.70
CA TYR A 119 -7.61 2.67 -0.01
C TYR A 119 -6.26 2.30 0.64
N ILE A 120 -5.51 3.27 1.20
CA ILE A 120 -4.27 2.99 1.96
C ILE A 120 -4.56 2.03 3.11
N VAL A 121 -5.61 2.29 3.86
CA VAL A 121 -6.01 1.45 5.00
C VAL A 121 -6.36 0.05 4.51
N TRP A 122 -7.23 -0.06 3.52
CA TRP A 122 -7.71 -1.35 2.99
C TRP A 122 -6.60 -2.20 2.39
N GLN A 123 -5.71 -1.62 1.56
CA GLN A 123 -4.59 -2.37 0.98
C GLN A 123 -3.65 -2.92 2.05
N ASN A 124 -3.43 -2.18 3.15
CA ASN A 124 -2.59 -2.65 4.25
C ASN A 124 -3.25 -3.78 5.04
N PHE A 125 -4.57 -3.71 5.27
CA PHE A 125 -5.32 -4.83 5.86
C PHE A 125 -5.23 -6.09 5.00
N VAL A 126 -5.44 -5.97 3.69
CA VAL A 126 -5.34 -7.11 2.76
C VAL A 126 -3.92 -7.69 2.77
N ASN A 127 -2.88 -6.84 2.78
CA ASN A 127 -1.49 -7.29 2.85
C ASN A 127 -1.19 -8.03 4.14
N SER A 128 -1.56 -7.46 5.28
CA SER A 128 -1.36 -8.09 6.60
C SER A 128 -2.06 -9.44 6.67
N TYR A 129 -3.29 -9.54 6.17
CA TYR A 129 -4.02 -10.80 6.12
C TYR A 129 -3.33 -11.84 5.21
N GLN A 130 -2.77 -11.42 4.07
CA GLN A 130 -2.04 -12.32 3.16
C GLN A 130 -0.74 -12.85 3.80
N ILE A 131 -0.01 -11.99 4.52
CA ILE A 131 1.21 -12.40 5.25
C ILE A 131 0.84 -13.40 6.33
N TYR A 132 -0.17 -13.09 7.15
CA TYR A 132 -0.65 -13.99 8.19
C TYR A 132 -1.05 -15.37 7.65
N ARG A 133 -1.80 -15.41 6.55
CA ARG A 133 -2.15 -16.71 5.90
C ARG A 133 -0.93 -17.49 5.45
N LYS A 134 0.04 -16.81 4.84
CA LYS A 134 1.27 -17.47 4.34
C LYS A 134 2.10 -18.05 5.48
N ASP A 135 2.20 -17.33 6.59
CA ASP A 135 2.91 -17.81 7.77
C ASP A 135 2.22 -19.05 8.37
N LYS A 136 0.90 -19.02 8.50
CA LYS A 136 0.13 -20.17 8.97
C LYS A 136 0.34 -21.41 8.09
N GLU A 137 0.27 -21.27 6.77
CA GLU A 137 0.52 -22.38 5.83
C GLU A 137 1.97 -22.92 5.91
N ARG A 138 2.91 -22.15 6.45
CA ARG A 138 4.29 -22.59 6.70
C ARG A 138 4.44 -23.37 8.00
N TYR A 139 3.65 -23.05 9.03
CA TYR A 139 3.66 -23.77 10.32
C TYR A 139 2.90 -25.10 10.27
N ASP A 140 1.92 -25.21 9.38
CA ASP A 140 1.09 -26.41 9.23
C ASP A 140 1.76 -27.48 8.32
N LYS A 141 2.97 -27.22 7.79
CA LYS A 141 3.82 -28.16 7.02
C LYS A 141 5.03 -28.62 7.81
#